data_20b15dba1071d173ca21a979021604ba
#
_entry.id   20b15dba1071d173ca21a979021604ba
#
_cell.length_a   1.000
_cell.length_b   1.000
_cell.length_c   1.000
_cell.angle_alpha   90.00
_cell.angle_beta   90.00
_cell.angle_gamma   90.00
#
_symmetry.space_group_name_H-M   'P 1'
#
loop_
_entity.id
_entity.type
_entity.pdbx_description
1 polymer ?
#
loop_
_entity_poly.entity_id
_entity_poly.type
_entity_poly.pdbx_seq_one_letter_code
_entity_poly.pdbx_strand_id
1 'polypeptide(L)'
;MIFHLKTDGEPAYMQIYQTLRNAITDGELGYHEKLGSKRNLALELRVSVITVAHAMDLLIEEGYVEARPRSGYFVSYQKEEQFPVGNPVLRPDLKGPGAVTDRYEAGVDSFSYPMLARTVRRVLSKYGERILEKSPNQGSRELRRSLAEYLARSRGIYVQPKQIVVGAGSEYLYSLIIQMLGRERLYALEDPSYEKIRMVYEANGAACEMLPLGTHGIHTEALQHSHASVLHVTPFNSYPSGVTASASRRRSYIRWAEERDGMIIEDDYASEFSPSTKAEDTLFSLSPKKRVIYLNTFTKTISPSVRIGYMVLPEDKLQRFTDKIGFYSCTVPMFDQYVLAEFLDSGEFERHINRIRRKMRRTAAPVRGE
;
A
#
# COMPACT_ATOMS: atom_id res chain seq x y z
N MET A 1 27.38 36.54 21.85
CA MET A 1 27.66 35.38 20.97
C MET A 1 27.90 35.95 19.57
N ILE A 2 29.11 35.80 19.01
CA ILE A 2 29.41 36.38 17.69
C ILE A 2 29.16 35.32 16.62
N PHE A 3 28.07 35.48 15.89
CA PHE A 3 27.78 34.64 14.75
C PHE A 3 28.37 35.20 13.47
N HIS A 4 29.03 34.37 12.69
CA HIS A 4 29.38 34.69 11.31
C HIS A 4 28.52 33.85 10.37
N LEU A 5 27.50 34.48 9.76
CA LEU A 5 26.73 33.85 8.71
C LEU A 5 27.58 33.71 7.45
N LYS A 6 27.61 32.50 6.87
CA LYS A 6 28.32 32.23 5.61
C LYS A 6 27.46 32.72 4.44
N THR A 7 28.11 33.36 3.48
CA THR A 7 27.47 33.97 2.30
C THR A 7 27.07 32.90 1.25
N ASP A 8 27.77 31.76 1.23
CA ASP A 8 27.56 30.68 0.28
C ASP A 8 27.10 29.44 1.05
N GLY A 9 25.83 29.07 0.92
CA GLY A 9 25.31 27.88 1.56
C GLY A 9 23.80 27.94 1.85
N GLU A 10 23.42 27.38 3.00
CA GLU A 10 22.05 27.36 3.48
C GLU A 10 21.47 28.75 3.72
N PRO A 11 20.14 28.94 3.62
CA PRO A 11 19.47 30.20 3.93
C PRO A 11 19.82 30.73 5.30
N ALA A 12 19.98 32.05 5.44
CA ALA A 12 20.41 32.70 6.69
C ALA A 12 19.55 32.30 7.91
N TYR A 13 18.22 32.15 7.76
CA TYR A 13 17.36 31.71 8.85
C TYR A 13 17.69 30.30 9.33
N MET A 14 18.10 29.41 8.43
CA MET A 14 18.45 28.03 8.77
C MET A 14 19.80 27.99 9.52
N GLN A 15 20.77 28.80 9.11
CA GLN A 15 22.05 28.93 9.82
C GLN A 15 21.84 29.46 11.25
N ILE A 16 20.96 30.47 11.43
CA ILE A 16 20.60 31.00 12.75
C ILE A 16 19.93 29.93 13.61
N TYR A 17 18.95 29.24 13.04
CA TYR A 17 18.26 28.13 13.70
C TYR A 17 19.24 27.06 14.18
N GLN A 18 20.11 26.56 13.29
CA GLN A 18 21.08 25.50 13.63
C GLN A 18 22.05 25.94 14.71
N THR A 19 22.53 27.18 14.64
CA THR A 19 23.49 27.69 15.61
C THR A 19 22.88 27.85 16.98
N LEU A 20 21.66 28.41 17.07
CA LEU A 20 20.96 28.54 18.36
C LEU A 20 20.58 27.16 18.91
N ARG A 21 20.07 26.27 18.08
CA ARG A 21 19.79 24.88 18.48
C ARG A 21 21.01 24.19 19.07
N ASN A 22 22.16 24.27 18.38
CA ASN A 22 23.38 23.63 18.85
C ASN A 22 23.84 24.26 20.19
N ALA A 23 23.85 25.59 20.32
CA ALA A 23 24.18 26.28 21.58
C ALA A 23 23.27 25.85 22.75
N ILE A 24 21.97 25.61 22.47
CA ILE A 24 21.02 25.09 23.46
C ILE A 24 21.33 23.63 23.81
N THR A 25 21.54 22.78 22.79
CA THR A 25 21.78 21.32 23.01
C THR A 25 23.14 21.05 23.65
N ASP A 26 24.14 21.87 23.36
CA ASP A 26 25.48 21.77 23.93
C ASP A 26 25.54 22.36 25.36
N GLY A 27 24.47 23.07 25.78
CA GLY A 27 24.34 23.66 27.10
C GLY A 27 25.04 25.03 27.25
N GLU A 28 25.44 25.67 26.17
CA GLU A 28 25.93 27.04 26.16
C GLU A 28 24.83 28.05 26.51
N LEU A 29 23.59 27.71 26.14
CA LEU A 29 22.36 28.42 26.52
C LEU A 29 21.56 27.52 27.44
N GLY A 30 21.43 27.90 28.68
CA GLY A 30 20.81 27.09 29.74
C GLY A 30 19.27 27.18 29.75
N TYR A 31 18.65 26.20 30.41
CA TYR A 31 17.20 26.18 30.62
C TYR A 31 16.71 27.48 31.30
N HIS A 32 15.63 28.05 30.84
CA HIS A 32 15.09 29.35 31.21
C HIS A 32 15.97 30.59 30.88
N GLU A 33 17.09 30.41 30.20
CA GLU A 33 17.88 31.52 29.76
C GLU A 33 17.12 32.37 28.73
N LYS A 34 17.21 33.67 28.90
CA LYS A 34 16.53 34.63 28.03
C LYS A 34 17.33 34.90 26.77
N LEU A 35 16.76 34.61 25.62
CA LEU A 35 17.34 34.97 24.33
C LEU A 35 17.12 36.45 23.99
N GLY A 36 17.94 36.99 23.11
CA GLY A 36 17.79 38.36 22.60
C GLY A 36 16.46 38.56 21.86
N SER A 37 16.00 39.81 21.85
CA SER A 37 14.83 40.13 21.05
C SER A 37 15.06 39.93 19.55
N LYS A 38 14.02 39.64 18.76
CA LYS A 38 14.16 39.51 17.29
C LYS A 38 14.88 40.72 16.66
N ARG A 39 14.63 41.94 17.20
CA ARG A 39 15.29 43.18 16.71
C ARG A 39 16.78 43.22 17.08
N ASN A 40 17.14 42.83 18.30
CA ASN A 40 18.54 42.84 18.74
C ASN A 40 19.33 41.77 17.98
N LEU A 41 18.82 40.58 17.87
CA LEU A 41 19.44 39.50 17.09
C LEU A 41 19.57 39.88 15.62
N ALA A 42 18.58 40.55 15.02
CA ALA A 42 18.70 41.03 13.64
C ALA A 42 19.78 42.09 13.44
N LEU A 43 19.95 42.98 14.42
CA LEU A 43 21.04 43.97 14.40
C LEU A 43 22.41 43.32 14.56
N GLU A 44 22.58 42.42 15.52
CA GLU A 44 23.84 41.71 15.77
C GLU A 44 24.27 40.86 14.56
N LEU A 45 23.33 40.18 13.95
CA LEU A 45 23.54 39.25 12.83
C LEU A 45 23.52 39.93 11.46
N ARG A 46 23.20 41.26 11.41
CA ARG A 46 23.05 42.04 10.16
C ARG A 46 22.09 41.42 9.15
N VAL A 47 20.97 40.87 9.62
CA VAL A 47 19.90 40.29 8.81
C VAL A 47 18.55 40.99 9.04
N SER A 48 17.57 40.63 8.23
CA SER A 48 16.22 41.15 8.44
C SER A 48 15.56 40.56 9.71
N VAL A 49 14.68 41.36 10.34
CA VAL A 49 13.88 40.86 11.49
C VAL A 49 13.01 39.66 11.09
N ILE A 50 12.59 39.59 9.83
CA ILE A 50 11.80 38.48 9.29
C ILE A 50 12.65 37.20 9.26
N THR A 51 13.92 37.27 8.88
CA THR A 51 14.86 36.14 8.88
C THR A 51 15.04 35.55 10.27
N VAL A 52 15.23 36.41 11.28
CA VAL A 52 15.31 35.97 12.68
C VAL A 52 13.98 35.41 13.17
N ALA A 53 12.85 36.05 12.78
CA ALA A 53 11.54 35.56 13.15
C ALA A 53 11.31 34.12 12.68
N HIS A 54 11.67 33.83 11.44
CA HIS A 54 11.53 32.47 10.87
C HIS A 54 12.39 31.44 11.63
N ALA A 55 13.64 31.76 11.97
CA ALA A 55 14.49 30.90 12.79
C ALA A 55 13.91 30.65 14.19
N MET A 56 13.37 31.71 14.82
CA MET A 56 12.77 31.60 16.14
C MET A 56 11.47 30.80 16.11
N ASP A 57 10.65 30.92 15.06
CA ASP A 57 9.42 30.18 14.90
C ASP A 57 9.69 28.68 14.78
N LEU A 58 10.77 28.27 14.04
CA LEU A 58 11.22 26.88 14.00
C LEU A 58 11.69 26.37 15.38
N LEU A 59 12.48 27.17 16.13
CA LEU A 59 12.91 26.77 17.47
C LEU A 59 11.76 26.61 18.45
N ILE A 60 10.69 27.40 18.29
CA ILE A 60 9.45 27.29 19.09
C ILE A 60 8.67 26.05 18.69
N GLU A 61 8.50 25.80 17.39
CA GLU A 61 7.77 24.64 16.86
C GLU A 61 8.41 23.33 17.32
N GLU A 62 9.73 23.28 17.40
CA GLU A 62 10.48 22.11 17.87
C GLU A 62 10.66 22.06 19.40
N GLY A 63 10.18 23.06 20.14
CA GLY A 63 10.23 23.06 21.60
C GLY A 63 11.57 23.43 22.22
N TYR A 64 12.54 23.93 21.46
CA TYR A 64 13.80 24.43 22.03
C TYR A 64 13.62 25.77 22.77
N VAL A 65 12.68 26.57 22.34
CA VAL A 65 12.43 27.94 22.83
C VAL A 65 10.94 28.15 23.04
N GLU A 66 10.57 28.87 24.09
CA GLU A 66 9.20 29.35 24.30
C GLU A 66 9.13 30.88 24.18
N ALA A 67 8.02 31.37 23.62
CA ALA A 67 7.72 32.78 23.56
C ALA A 67 6.81 33.18 24.76
N ARG A 68 7.28 34.07 25.63
CA ARG A 68 6.47 34.60 26.72
C ARG A 68 5.94 36.00 26.36
N PRO A 69 4.62 36.21 26.35
CA PRO A 69 4.04 37.50 26.00
C PRO A 69 4.66 38.63 26.80
N ARG A 70 5.06 39.73 26.12
CA ARG A 70 5.72 40.91 26.68
C ARG A 70 7.08 40.68 27.37
N SER A 71 7.56 39.44 27.45
CA SER A 71 8.80 39.09 28.15
C SER A 71 9.92 38.68 27.20
N GLY A 72 9.59 38.11 26.04
CA GLY A 72 10.58 37.68 25.04
C GLY A 72 10.66 36.18 24.85
N TYR A 73 11.80 35.67 24.45
CA TYR A 73 12.09 34.30 24.14
C TYR A 73 12.97 33.68 25.21
N PHE A 74 12.65 32.46 25.64
CA PHE A 74 13.36 31.74 26.69
C PHE A 74 13.65 30.31 26.22
N VAL A 75 14.79 29.75 26.60
CA VAL A 75 15.12 28.35 26.36
C VAL A 75 14.16 27.47 27.17
N SER A 76 13.43 26.60 26.50
CA SER A 76 12.51 25.63 27.10
C SER A 76 13.08 24.21 27.12
N TYR A 77 14.18 23.99 26.40
CA TYR A 77 14.83 22.68 26.27
C TYR A 77 15.52 22.25 27.56
N GLN A 78 15.23 21.02 28.03
CA GLN A 78 15.91 20.37 29.13
C GLN A 78 16.63 19.12 28.64
N LYS A 79 17.95 19.03 28.89
CA LYS A 79 18.78 17.91 28.44
C LYS A 79 18.35 16.57 29.04
N GLU A 80 17.71 16.62 30.22
CA GLU A 80 17.22 15.47 30.97
C GLU A 80 15.95 14.84 30.36
N GLU A 81 15.25 15.55 29.48
CA GLU A 81 14.09 15.03 28.75
C GLU A 81 14.50 14.20 27.51
N GLN A 82 15.76 14.16 27.17
CA GLN A 82 16.24 13.28 26.12
C GLN A 82 16.32 11.83 26.61
N PHE A 83 15.95 10.89 25.74
CA PHE A 83 16.35 9.51 25.96
C PHE A 83 17.88 9.48 26.15
N PRO A 84 18.39 8.82 27.22
CA PRO A 84 19.82 8.76 27.42
C PRO A 84 20.46 8.23 26.14
N VAL A 85 21.35 9.04 25.55
CA VAL A 85 22.16 8.60 24.44
C VAL A 85 23.03 7.49 24.99
N GLY A 86 22.57 6.25 24.88
CA GLY A 86 23.37 5.08 25.16
C GLY A 86 24.67 5.21 24.36
N ASN A 87 25.76 4.63 24.86
CA ASN A 87 27.02 4.55 24.12
C ASN A 87 26.73 4.32 22.65
N PRO A 88 27.36 5.06 21.71
CA PRO A 88 27.09 4.93 20.31
C PRO A 88 27.13 3.46 19.96
N VAL A 89 25.95 2.85 19.76
CA VAL A 89 25.87 1.50 19.22
C VAL A 89 26.69 1.58 17.96
N LEU A 90 27.79 0.85 17.92
CA LEU A 90 28.63 0.68 16.74
C LEU A 90 27.65 0.50 15.58
N ARG A 91 27.53 1.51 14.70
CA ARG A 91 26.68 1.37 13.53
C ARG A 91 27.18 0.12 12.84
N PRO A 92 26.39 -0.95 12.72
CA PRO A 92 26.85 -2.12 12.00
C PRO A 92 27.27 -1.61 10.63
N ASP A 93 28.47 -2.02 10.21
CA ASP A 93 29.00 -1.64 8.92
C ASP A 93 27.98 -2.10 7.87
N LEU A 94 27.20 -1.17 7.32
CA LEU A 94 26.17 -1.47 6.32
C LEU A 94 26.77 -1.92 4.99
N LYS A 95 28.08 -2.15 4.95
CA LYS A 95 28.82 -2.86 3.90
C LYS A 95 28.79 -4.38 4.11
N GLY A 96 27.65 -4.94 4.52
CA GLY A 96 27.39 -6.38 4.37
C GLY A 96 27.37 -6.76 2.89
N PRO A 97 27.73 -8.01 2.54
CA PRO A 97 27.65 -8.50 1.17
C PRO A 97 26.25 -8.19 0.63
N GLY A 98 26.24 -7.47 -0.49
CA GLY A 98 25.09 -6.77 -1.02
C GLY A 98 23.77 -7.46 -0.75
N ALA A 99 22.84 -6.74 -0.14
CA ALA A 99 21.47 -7.19 -0.08
C ALA A 99 21.15 -7.73 -1.47
N VAL A 100 20.74 -8.99 -1.54
CA VAL A 100 20.13 -9.54 -2.73
C VAL A 100 18.91 -8.66 -2.95
N THR A 101 19.13 -7.56 -3.67
CA THR A 101 18.03 -6.87 -4.29
C THR A 101 17.48 -7.91 -5.25
N ASP A 102 16.42 -8.62 -4.85
CA ASP A 102 15.51 -9.17 -5.83
C ASP A 102 15.28 -8.03 -6.79
N ARG A 103 16.00 -8.07 -7.91
CA ARG A 103 15.73 -7.18 -9.03
C ARG A 103 14.36 -7.63 -9.52
N TYR A 104 13.36 -7.10 -8.86
CA TYR A 104 12.03 -7.10 -9.39
C TYR A 104 12.20 -6.42 -10.74
N GLU A 105 12.21 -7.23 -11.79
CA GLU A 105 12.24 -6.69 -13.15
C GLU A 105 11.12 -5.70 -13.24
N ALA A 106 11.48 -4.44 -13.25
CA ALA A 106 10.56 -3.33 -13.48
C ALA A 106 10.12 -3.40 -14.95
N GLY A 107 9.41 -4.49 -15.30
CA GLY A 107 8.90 -4.76 -16.63
C GLY A 107 7.68 -3.92 -17.00
N VAL A 108 7.24 -3.05 -16.09
CA VAL A 108 6.13 -2.13 -16.35
C VAL A 108 6.65 -0.72 -16.17
N ASP A 109 6.38 0.16 -17.15
CA ASP A 109 6.68 1.59 -17.05
C ASP A 109 6.26 2.08 -15.69
N SER A 110 7.22 2.61 -14.94
CA SER A 110 7.00 3.11 -13.60
C SER A 110 5.84 4.10 -13.60
N PHE A 111 5.00 3.98 -12.59
CA PHE A 111 3.93 4.93 -12.34
C PHE A 111 4.48 6.36 -12.35
N SER A 112 3.80 7.29 -13.03
CA SER A 112 4.31 8.64 -13.22
C SER A 112 4.49 9.38 -11.89
N TYR A 113 5.75 9.63 -11.49
CA TYR A 113 6.06 10.38 -10.28
C TYR A 113 5.37 11.77 -10.22
N PRO A 114 5.33 12.59 -11.30
CA PRO A 114 4.60 13.86 -11.28
C PRO A 114 3.11 13.70 -10.99
N MET A 115 2.50 12.60 -11.44
CA MET A 115 1.10 12.28 -11.17
C MET A 115 0.92 11.91 -9.69
N LEU A 116 1.80 11.06 -9.14
CA LEU A 116 1.82 10.72 -7.71
C LEU A 116 1.93 11.99 -6.85
N ALA A 117 2.93 12.82 -7.11
CA ALA A 117 3.16 14.05 -6.35
C ALA A 117 1.96 15.03 -6.39
N ARG A 118 1.26 15.10 -7.52
CA ARG A 118 0.04 15.92 -7.66
C ARG A 118 -1.10 15.34 -6.82
N THR A 119 -1.30 14.03 -6.86
CA THR A 119 -2.34 13.35 -6.10
C THR A 119 -2.10 13.46 -4.60
N VAL A 120 -0.86 13.26 -4.17
CA VAL A 120 -0.45 13.44 -2.76
C VAL A 120 -0.79 14.84 -2.26
N ARG A 121 -0.39 15.90 -2.98
CA ARG A 121 -0.73 17.29 -2.62
C ARG A 121 -2.23 17.52 -2.52
N ARG A 122 -3.01 16.95 -3.45
CA ARG A 122 -4.48 17.03 -3.42
C ARG A 122 -5.05 16.36 -2.20
N VAL A 123 -4.54 15.18 -1.83
CA VAL A 123 -4.97 14.44 -0.63
C VAL A 123 -4.66 15.22 0.63
N LEU A 124 -3.45 15.74 0.79
CA LEU A 124 -3.08 16.58 1.93
C LEU A 124 -4.01 17.78 2.08
N SER A 125 -4.29 18.49 0.97
CA SER A 125 -5.19 19.65 0.99
C SER A 125 -6.66 19.28 1.25
N LYS A 126 -7.12 18.12 0.73
CA LYS A 126 -8.53 17.72 0.81
C LYS A 126 -8.92 17.10 2.15
N TYR A 127 -8.02 16.31 2.73
CA TYR A 127 -8.34 15.53 3.92
C TYR A 127 -7.71 16.11 5.21
N GLY A 128 -6.66 16.93 5.11
CA GLY A 128 -6.02 17.57 6.26
C GLY A 128 -5.64 16.54 7.33
N GLU A 129 -5.95 16.83 8.59
CA GLU A 129 -5.63 15.98 9.74
C GLU A 129 -6.29 14.60 9.72
N ARG A 130 -7.34 14.41 8.94
CA ARG A 130 -8.01 13.10 8.80
C ARG A 130 -7.09 11.99 8.29
N ILE A 131 -5.96 12.33 7.65
CA ILE A 131 -4.95 11.36 7.25
C ILE A 131 -4.25 10.67 8.44
N LEU A 132 -4.31 11.29 9.63
CA LEU A 132 -3.73 10.79 10.88
C LEU A 132 -4.73 9.95 11.70
N GLU A 133 -5.99 9.90 11.28
CA GLU A 133 -7.00 9.10 11.97
C GLU A 133 -6.75 7.60 11.79
N LYS A 134 -7.18 6.81 12.79
CA LYS A 134 -7.16 5.35 12.69
C LYS A 134 -8.09 4.89 11.56
N SER A 135 -7.59 4.04 10.66
CA SER A 135 -8.42 3.43 9.64
C SER A 135 -9.50 2.51 10.25
N PRO A 136 -10.72 2.51 9.71
CA PRO A 136 -11.68 1.44 9.99
C PRO A 136 -11.09 0.06 9.67
N ASN A 137 -11.48 -0.97 10.40
CA ASN A 137 -10.89 -2.31 10.28
C ASN A 137 -10.93 -2.90 8.86
N GLN A 138 -11.98 -2.62 8.09
CA GLN A 138 -12.10 -3.05 6.69
C GLN A 138 -11.43 -2.09 5.69
N GLY A 139 -10.83 -1.00 6.15
CA GLY A 139 -10.33 0.10 5.32
C GLY A 139 -11.30 1.28 5.24
N SER A 140 -10.83 2.42 4.74
CA SER A 140 -11.59 3.66 4.66
C SER A 140 -12.84 3.51 3.79
N ARG A 141 -13.90 4.21 4.14
CA ARG A 141 -15.15 4.22 3.37
C ARG A 141 -14.92 4.77 1.96
N GLU A 142 -14.09 5.78 1.86
CA GLU A 142 -13.72 6.44 0.61
C GLU A 142 -13.06 5.44 -0.36
N LEU A 143 -12.03 4.72 0.08
CA LEU A 143 -11.36 3.74 -0.78
C LEU A 143 -12.30 2.59 -1.16
N ARG A 144 -13.05 2.05 -0.21
CA ARG A 144 -13.97 0.95 -0.50
C ARG A 144 -15.09 1.35 -1.50
N ARG A 145 -15.57 2.60 -1.42
CA ARG A 145 -16.51 3.15 -2.42
C ARG A 145 -15.83 3.25 -3.79
N SER A 146 -14.64 3.87 -3.87
CA SER A 146 -13.89 4.03 -5.12
C SER A 146 -13.56 2.68 -5.77
N LEU A 147 -13.24 1.67 -4.95
CA LEU A 147 -13.02 0.28 -5.41
C LEU A 147 -14.30 -0.34 -5.97
N ALA A 148 -15.44 -0.19 -5.30
CA ALA A 148 -16.73 -0.72 -5.80
C ALA A 148 -17.10 -0.10 -7.16
N GLU A 149 -16.94 1.21 -7.31
CA GLU A 149 -17.17 1.92 -8.56
C GLU A 149 -16.18 1.51 -9.66
N TYR A 150 -14.89 1.35 -9.31
CA TYR A 150 -13.86 0.85 -10.24
C TYR A 150 -14.18 -0.57 -10.73
N LEU A 151 -14.52 -1.48 -9.82
CA LEU A 151 -14.87 -2.87 -10.14
C LEU A 151 -16.10 -2.96 -11.06
N ALA A 152 -17.12 -2.15 -10.83
CA ALA A 152 -18.29 -2.08 -11.71
C ALA A 152 -17.91 -1.67 -13.14
N ARG A 153 -17.05 -0.66 -13.29
CA ARG A 153 -16.61 -0.16 -14.62
C ARG A 153 -15.61 -1.08 -15.31
N SER A 154 -14.66 -1.66 -14.55
CA SER A 154 -13.51 -2.38 -15.13
C SER A 154 -13.73 -3.88 -15.26
N ARG A 155 -14.51 -4.48 -14.37
CA ARG A 155 -14.69 -5.94 -14.27
C ARG A 155 -16.15 -6.41 -14.31
N GLY A 156 -17.12 -5.50 -14.37
CA GLY A 156 -18.54 -5.84 -14.29
C GLY A 156 -18.93 -6.45 -12.95
N ILE A 157 -18.17 -6.18 -11.89
CA ILE A 157 -18.44 -6.66 -10.53
C ILE A 157 -19.24 -5.58 -9.79
N TYR A 158 -20.51 -5.84 -9.52
CA TYR A 158 -21.41 -4.92 -8.83
C TYR A 158 -21.55 -5.33 -7.36
N VAL A 159 -20.90 -4.60 -6.47
CA VAL A 159 -20.86 -4.89 -5.03
C VAL A 159 -21.00 -3.64 -4.19
N GLN A 160 -21.44 -3.81 -2.95
CA GLN A 160 -21.50 -2.71 -2.00
C GLN A 160 -20.13 -2.51 -1.30
N PRO A 161 -19.79 -1.28 -0.90
CA PRO A 161 -18.53 -1.02 -0.18
C PRO A 161 -18.33 -1.87 1.10
N LYS A 162 -19.42 -2.32 1.76
CA LYS A 162 -19.37 -3.21 2.92
C LYS A 162 -18.78 -4.60 2.62
N GLN A 163 -18.80 -5.03 1.34
CA GLN A 163 -18.27 -6.32 0.90
C GLN A 163 -16.75 -6.27 0.66
N ILE A 164 -16.15 -5.09 0.67
CA ILE A 164 -14.74 -4.89 0.36
C ILE A 164 -13.93 -4.80 1.65
N VAL A 165 -12.83 -5.55 1.71
CA VAL A 165 -11.85 -5.51 2.80
C VAL A 165 -10.49 -5.17 2.20
N VAL A 166 -9.85 -4.14 2.72
CA VAL A 166 -8.54 -3.65 2.30
C VAL A 166 -7.46 -4.22 3.21
N GLY A 167 -6.33 -4.62 2.64
CA GLY A 167 -5.20 -5.16 3.39
C GLY A 167 -3.84 -4.91 2.73
N ALA A 168 -2.76 -5.13 3.45
CA ALA A 168 -1.38 -4.88 3.01
C ALA A 168 -0.87 -5.95 2.03
N GLY A 169 -1.52 -6.08 0.88
CA GLY A 169 -1.18 -7.02 -0.18
C GLY A 169 -1.87 -8.38 -0.05
N SER A 170 -1.68 -9.22 -1.08
CA SER A 170 -2.38 -10.50 -1.19
C SER A 170 -1.99 -11.51 -0.10
N GLU A 171 -0.73 -11.58 0.29
CA GLU A 171 -0.23 -12.51 1.31
C GLU A 171 -0.97 -12.33 2.66
N TYR A 172 -1.19 -11.07 3.06
CA TYR A 172 -1.99 -10.76 4.26
C TYR A 172 -3.45 -11.17 4.09
N LEU A 173 -4.04 -10.90 2.92
CA LEU A 173 -5.42 -11.26 2.62
C LEU A 173 -5.63 -12.78 2.58
N TYR A 174 -4.67 -13.55 2.06
CA TYR A 174 -4.72 -15.02 2.13
C TYR A 174 -4.80 -15.51 3.58
N SER A 175 -3.96 -14.94 4.46
CA SER A 175 -3.99 -15.28 5.88
C SER A 175 -5.35 -14.99 6.53
N LEU A 176 -5.97 -13.86 6.20
CA LEU A 176 -7.31 -13.52 6.67
C LEU A 176 -8.38 -14.51 6.15
N ILE A 177 -8.30 -14.89 4.89
CA ILE A 177 -9.24 -15.83 4.27
C ILE A 177 -9.17 -17.19 4.94
N ILE A 178 -7.94 -17.70 5.19
CA ILE A 178 -7.74 -18.98 5.88
C ILE A 178 -8.35 -18.94 7.28
N GLN A 179 -8.12 -17.87 8.03
CA GLN A 179 -8.69 -17.70 9.37
C GLN A 179 -10.22 -17.59 9.34
N MET A 180 -10.78 -16.94 8.32
CA MET A 180 -12.22 -16.81 8.13
C MET A 180 -12.87 -18.14 7.74
N LEU A 181 -12.32 -18.84 6.74
CA LEU A 181 -12.90 -20.08 6.22
C LEU A 181 -12.65 -21.27 7.12
N GLY A 182 -11.47 -21.36 7.74
CA GLY A 182 -11.04 -22.42 8.65
C GLY A 182 -9.77 -23.11 8.19
N ARG A 183 -8.83 -23.31 9.14
CA ARG A 183 -7.54 -23.97 8.92
C ARG A 183 -7.69 -25.48 8.71
N GLU A 184 -8.77 -26.04 9.23
CA GLU A 184 -9.15 -27.45 9.12
C GLU A 184 -9.57 -27.87 7.72
N ARG A 185 -9.80 -26.91 6.82
CA ARG A 185 -10.19 -27.17 5.45
C ARG A 185 -9.00 -27.57 4.60
N LEU A 186 -9.24 -28.41 3.60
CA LEU A 186 -8.26 -28.68 2.53
C LEU A 186 -8.44 -27.63 1.43
N TYR A 187 -7.32 -27.00 1.04
CA TYR A 187 -7.26 -25.97 0.02
C TYR A 187 -6.58 -26.51 -1.24
N ALA A 188 -7.30 -26.54 -2.36
CA ALA A 188 -6.71 -26.88 -3.65
C ALA A 188 -6.05 -25.66 -4.28
N LEU A 189 -4.83 -25.82 -4.77
CA LEU A 189 -4.01 -24.81 -5.45
C LEU A 189 -3.61 -25.30 -6.83
N GLU A 190 -3.40 -24.38 -7.77
CA GLU A 190 -2.83 -24.67 -9.08
C GLU A 190 -1.39 -25.17 -8.97
N ASP A 191 -0.97 -26.11 -9.83
CA ASP A 191 0.43 -26.57 -9.95
C ASP A 191 0.86 -26.57 -11.43
N PRO A 192 1.81 -25.71 -11.84
CA PRO A 192 2.54 -24.75 -11.03
C PRO A 192 1.71 -23.50 -10.68
N SER A 193 2.00 -22.92 -9.51
CA SER A 193 1.47 -21.62 -9.07
C SER A 193 2.57 -20.76 -8.45
N TYR A 194 2.22 -19.55 -8.03
CA TYR A 194 3.14 -18.72 -7.26
C TYR A 194 3.41 -19.39 -5.91
N GLU A 195 4.65 -19.84 -5.70
CA GLU A 195 5.05 -20.66 -4.55
C GLU A 195 4.66 -20.06 -3.20
N LYS A 196 4.71 -18.74 -3.07
CA LYS A 196 4.33 -18.06 -1.81
C LYS A 196 2.85 -18.27 -1.42
N ILE A 197 1.98 -18.59 -2.38
CA ILE A 197 0.58 -18.92 -2.04
C ILE A 197 0.59 -20.14 -1.12
N ARG A 198 1.20 -21.23 -1.54
CA ARG A 198 1.32 -22.47 -0.74
C ARG A 198 2.00 -22.20 0.59
N MET A 199 3.15 -21.50 0.59
CA MET A 199 3.91 -21.19 1.81
C MET A 199 3.06 -20.42 2.83
N VAL A 200 2.27 -19.42 2.39
CA VAL A 200 1.38 -18.66 3.28
C VAL A 200 0.27 -19.53 3.85
N TYR A 201 -0.30 -20.43 3.02
CA TYR A 201 -1.33 -21.36 3.47
C TYR A 201 -0.82 -22.31 4.54
N GLU A 202 0.32 -22.97 4.28
CA GLU A 202 0.99 -23.89 5.20
C GLU A 202 1.43 -23.18 6.50
N ALA A 203 1.98 -21.96 6.39
CA ALA A 203 2.36 -21.14 7.55
C ALA A 203 1.16 -20.74 8.44
N ASN A 204 -0.05 -20.67 7.85
CA ASN A 204 -1.29 -20.46 8.60
C ASN A 204 -1.90 -21.78 9.12
N GLY A 205 -1.25 -22.93 8.91
CA GLY A 205 -1.70 -24.23 9.36
C GLY A 205 -2.78 -24.88 8.51
N ALA A 206 -2.93 -24.43 7.25
CA ALA A 206 -3.87 -25.02 6.29
C ALA A 206 -3.19 -26.12 5.45
N ALA A 207 -3.88 -27.22 5.22
CA ALA A 207 -3.42 -28.26 4.29
C ALA A 207 -3.71 -27.87 2.84
N CYS A 208 -2.76 -28.15 1.94
CA CYS A 208 -2.86 -27.85 0.52
C CYS A 208 -2.86 -29.12 -0.32
N GLU A 209 -3.68 -29.15 -1.36
CA GLU A 209 -3.71 -30.13 -2.43
C GLU A 209 -3.30 -29.44 -3.72
N MET A 210 -2.25 -29.94 -4.38
CA MET A 210 -1.71 -29.34 -5.61
C MET A 210 -2.38 -29.98 -6.82
N LEU A 211 -3.08 -29.18 -7.64
CA LEU A 211 -3.82 -29.64 -8.81
C LEU A 211 -3.09 -29.29 -10.10
N PRO A 212 -2.71 -30.26 -10.95
CA PRO A 212 -2.00 -30.01 -12.19
C PRO A 212 -2.69 -29.01 -13.11
N LEU A 213 -1.95 -27.98 -13.55
CA LEU A 213 -2.41 -26.94 -14.45
C LEU A 213 -2.05 -27.30 -15.91
N GLY A 214 -3.09 -27.45 -16.74
CA GLY A 214 -2.93 -27.63 -18.18
C GLY A 214 -3.01 -26.31 -18.95
N THR A 215 -3.00 -26.37 -20.27
CA THR A 215 -3.02 -25.19 -21.17
C THR A 215 -4.27 -24.33 -21.07
N HIS A 216 -5.36 -24.86 -20.52
CA HIS A 216 -6.66 -24.18 -20.41
C HIS A 216 -7.15 -24.05 -18.97
N GLY A 217 -6.29 -24.23 -17.98
CA GLY A 217 -6.60 -24.27 -16.55
C GLY A 217 -6.40 -25.65 -15.95
N ILE A 218 -6.78 -25.87 -14.69
CA ILE A 218 -6.60 -27.14 -13.97
C ILE A 218 -7.22 -28.31 -14.75
N HIS A 219 -6.55 -29.45 -14.80
CA HIS A 219 -7.06 -30.64 -15.47
C HIS A 219 -8.41 -31.09 -14.88
N THR A 220 -9.34 -31.50 -15.76
CA THR A 220 -10.71 -31.87 -15.36
C THR A 220 -10.74 -32.99 -14.34
N GLU A 221 -9.97 -34.05 -14.60
CA GLU A 221 -9.89 -35.22 -13.73
C GLU A 221 -9.34 -34.87 -12.36
N ALA A 222 -8.27 -34.08 -12.29
CA ALA A 222 -7.68 -33.62 -11.04
C ALA A 222 -8.69 -32.81 -10.22
N LEU A 223 -9.42 -31.89 -10.87
CA LEU A 223 -10.45 -31.09 -10.22
C LEU A 223 -11.62 -31.96 -9.70
N GLN A 224 -12.05 -32.98 -10.48
CA GLN A 224 -13.13 -33.87 -10.09
C GLN A 224 -12.79 -34.79 -8.92
N HIS A 225 -11.53 -35.27 -8.85
CA HIS A 225 -11.04 -36.16 -7.79
C HIS A 225 -10.53 -35.42 -6.55
N SER A 226 -10.41 -34.10 -6.61
CA SER A 226 -9.98 -33.31 -5.47
C SER A 226 -10.92 -33.49 -4.27
N HIS A 227 -10.34 -33.65 -3.09
CA HIS A 227 -11.07 -33.68 -1.81
C HIS A 227 -11.17 -32.30 -1.13
N ALA A 228 -10.62 -31.26 -1.75
CA ALA A 228 -10.63 -29.92 -1.22
C ALA A 228 -12.05 -29.34 -1.13
N SER A 229 -12.26 -28.47 -0.15
CA SER A 229 -13.47 -27.68 0.00
C SER A 229 -13.31 -26.21 -0.36
N VAL A 230 -12.06 -25.78 -0.63
CA VAL A 230 -11.73 -24.44 -1.11
C VAL A 230 -10.76 -24.57 -2.27
N LEU A 231 -11.04 -23.87 -3.36
CA LEU A 231 -10.21 -23.83 -4.56
C LEU A 231 -9.62 -22.43 -4.74
N HIS A 232 -8.33 -22.29 -4.67
CA HIS A 232 -7.64 -21.04 -5.00
C HIS A 232 -7.09 -21.12 -6.43
N VAL A 233 -7.53 -20.23 -7.28
CA VAL A 233 -7.12 -20.16 -8.69
C VAL A 233 -6.76 -18.76 -9.12
N THR A 234 -5.83 -18.67 -10.06
CA THR A 234 -5.47 -17.44 -10.78
C THR A 234 -5.96 -17.60 -12.23
N PRO A 235 -7.22 -17.28 -12.53
CA PRO A 235 -7.84 -17.66 -13.80
C PRO A 235 -7.27 -16.89 -15.00
N PHE A 236 -6.51 -15.80 -14.76
CA PHE A 236 -5.95 -14.97 -15.81
C PHE A 236 -4.44 -14.82 -15.61
N ASN A 237 -3.67 -15.26 -16.61
CA ASN A 237 -2.21 -15.13 -16.61
C ASN A 237 -1.54 -15.73 -15.35
N SER A 238 -1.91 -16.97 -14.99
CA SER A 238 -1.38 -17.67 -13.81
C SER A 238 0.16 -17.74 -13.83
N TYR A 239 0.81 -17.24 -12.78
CA TYR A 239 2.26 -17.28 -12.68
C TYR A 239 2.73 -18.60 -12.05
N PRO A 240 3.81 -19.24 -12.55
CA PRO A 240 4.72 -18.77 -13.61
C PRO A 240 4.30 -19.20 -15.03
N SER A 241 3.26 -20.00 -15.18
CA SER A 241 2.88 -20.66 -16.43
C SER A 241 2.35 -19.69 -17.50
N GLY A 242 1.81 -18.53 -17.12
CA GLY A 242 1.11 -17.61 -18.01
C GLY A 242 -0.25 -18.13 -18.52
N VAL A 243 -0.73 -19.25 -18.00
CA VAL A 243 -1.99 -19.87 -18.43
C VAL A 243 -3.18 -18.97 -18.07
N THR A 244 -4.09 -18.83 -19.02
CA THR A 244 -5.43 -18.25 -18.80
C THR A 244 -6.48 -19.35 -18.94
N ALA A 245 -7.28 -19.53 -17.90
CA ALA A 245 -8.33 -20.53 -17.90
C ALA A 245 -9.41 -20.21 -18.95
N SER A 246 -9.75 -21.18 -19.79
CA SER A 246 -10.80 -21.02 -20.81
C SER A 246 -12.15 -20.74 -20.17
N ALA A 247 -13.08 -20.14 -20.93
CA ALA A 247 -14.43 -19.84 -20.45
C ALA A 247 -15.15 -21.11 -19.94
N SER A 248 -14.97 -22.27 -20.63
CA SER A 248 -15.53 -23.55 -20.19
C SER A 248 -14.90 -24.01 -18.87
N ARG A 249 -13.59 -23.80 -18.70
CA ARG A 249 -12.88 -24.16 -17.47
C ARG A 249 -13.33 -23.30 -16.30
N ARG A 250 -13.46 -21.98 -16.50
CA ARG A 250 -13.98 -21.07 -15.48
C ARG A 250 -15.39 -21.51 -15.00
N ARG A 251 -16.25 -21.92 -15.92
CA ARG A 251 -17.57 -22.47 -15.55
C ARG A 251 -17.49 -23.80 -14.82
N SER A 252 -16.51 -24.64 -15.13
CA SER A 252 -16.31 -25.90 -14.40
C SER A 252 -15.83 -25.68 -12.97
N TYR A 253 -15.02 -24.64 -12.70
CA TYR A 253 -14.65 -24.26 -11.33
C TYR A 253 -15.87 -23.85 -10.51
N ILE A 254 -16.75 -23.03 -11.08
CA ILE A 254 -17.97 -22.60 -10.41
C ILE A 254 -18.87 -23.80 -10.09
N ARG A 255 -19.08 -24.70 -11.07
CA ARG A 255 -19.87 -25.91 -10.88
C ARG A 255 -19.27 -26.81 -9.79
N TRP A 256 -17.96 -26.99 -9.80
CA TRP A 256 -17.25 -27.76 -8.77
C TRP A 256 -17.53 -27.21 -7.35
N ALA A 257 -17.48 -25.88 -7.18
CA ALA A 257 -17.77 -25.27 -5.89
C ALA A 257 -19.25 -25.40 -5.49
N GLU A 258 -20.17 -25.31 -6.45
CA GLU A 258 -21.61 -25.43 -6.19
C GLU A 258 -22.04 -26.87 -5.81
N GLU A 259 -21.46 -27.88 -6.47
CA GLU A 259 -21.73 -29.29 -6.22
C GLU A 259 -21.21 -29.77 -4.86
N ARG A 260 -20.14 -29.16 -4.37
CA ARG A 260 -19.46 -29.56 -3.12
C ARG A 260 -19.73 -28.66 -1.94
N ASP A 261 -20.61 -27.69 -2.05
CA ASP A 261 -20.79 -26.62 -1.07
C ASP A 261 -19.43 -25.93 -0.73
N GLY A 262 -18.54 -25.87 -1.71
CA GLY A 262 -17.20 -25.36 -1.62
C GLY A 262 -17.11 -23.84 -1.84
N MET A 263 -15.91 -23.30 -1.71
CA MET A 263 -15.60 -21.89 -1.99
C MET A 263 -14.48 -21.79 -3.03
N ILE A 264 -14.49 -20.73 -3.81
CA ILE A 264 -13.39 -20.35 -4.71
C ILE A 264 -12.75 -19.07 -4.18
N ILE A 265 -11.43 -19.00 -4.26
CA ILE A 265 -10.66 -17.80 -4.09
C ILE A 265 -10.11 -17.46 -5.49
N GLU A 266 -10.62 -16.39 -6.08
CA GLU A 266 -10.18 -15.89 -7.38
C GLU A 266 -9.12 -14.82 -7.17
N ASP A 267 -7.86 -15.15 -7.47
CA ASP A 267 -6.75 -14.19 -7.42
C ASP A 267 -6.55 -13.54 -8.80
N ASP A 268 -6.95 -12.29 -8.89
CA ASP A 268 -6.97 -11.52 -10.14
C ASP A 268 -5.87 -10.44 -10.18
N TYR A 269 -4.64 -10.83 -9.86
CA TYR A 269 -3.52 -9.91 -9.64
C TYR A 269 -2.99 -9.19 -10.88
N ALA A 270 -3.31 -9.64 -12.09
CA ALA A 270 -2.69 -9.16 -13.34
C ALA A 270 -3.68 -8.92 -14.49
N SER A 271 -4.97 -9.00 -14.26
CA SER A 271 -5.99 -8.87 -15.31
C SER A 271 -6.02 -7.49 -15.96
N GLU A 272 -5.59 -6.46 -15.23
CA GLU A 272 -5.46 -5.11 -15.78
C GLU A 272 -4.49 -5.06 -16.98
N PHE A 273 -3.55 -6.01 -17.07
CA PHE A 273 -2.57 -6.10 -18.17
C PHE A 273 -3.01 -7.00 -19.32
N SER A 274 -4.22 -7.52 -19.29
CA SER A 274 -4.74 -8.31 -20.41
C SER A 274 -4.69 -7.51 -21.72
N PRO A 275 -4.13 -8.05 -22.80
CA PRO A 275 -4.13 -7.42 -24.11
C PRO A 275 -5.50 -7.38 -24.76
N SER A 276 -6.47 -8.10 -24.20
CA SER A 276 -7.86 -8.14 -24.68
C SER A 276 -8.50 -6.76 -24.69
N THR A 277 -9.30 -6.48 -25.72
CA THR A 277 -10.08 -5.23 -25.82
C THR A 277 -11.30 -5.25 -24.92
N LYS A 278 -11.84 -6.44 -24.62
CA LYS A 278 -12.97 -6.65 -23.71
C LYS A 278 -12.45 -7.28 -22.42
N ALA A 279 -12.88 -6.76 -21.27
CA ALA A 279 -12.64 -7.41 -20.01
C ALA A 279 -13.32 -8.81 -20.01
N GLU A 280 -12.55 -9.81 -19.59
CA GLU A 280 -13.10 -11.16 -19.45
C GLU A 280 -13.93 -11.26 -18.18
N ASP A 281 -14.98 -12.10 -18.23
CA ASP A 281 -15.84 -12.34 -17.07
C ASP A 281 -15.08 -13.04 -15.95
N THR A 282 -15.16 -12.51 -14.73
CA THR A 282 -14.56 -13.08 -13.53
C THR A 282 -15.39 -14.27 -13.02
N LEU A 283 -14.76 -15.16 -12.24
CA LEU A 283 -15.51 -16.20 -11.53
C LEU A 283 -16.52 -15.59 -10.56
N PHE A 284 -16.14 -14.48 -9.93
CA PHE A 284 -17.04 -13.76 -9.02
C PHE A 284 -18.31 -13.26 -9.73
N SER A 285 -18.16 -12.66 -10.93
CA SER A 285 -19.31 -12.16 -11.70
C SER A 285 -20.18 -13.30 -12.28
N LEU A 286 -19.54 -14.44 -12.59
CA LEU A 286 -20.22 -15.61 -13.16
C LEU A 286 -20.89 -16.52 -12.12
N SER A 287 -20.59 -16.36 -10.82
CA SER A 287 -21.09 -17.26 -9.77
C SER A 287 -22.51 -16.89 -9.30
N PRO A 288 -23.55 -17.63 -9.70
CA PRO A 288 -24.94 -17.31 -9.31
C PRO A 288 -25.20 -17.57 -7.82
N LYS A 289 -24.49 -18.53 -7.21
CA LYS A 289 -24.60 -18.89 -5.79
C LYS A 289 -23.60 -18.16 -4.90
N LYS A 290 -22.89 -17.15 -5.44
CA LYS A 290 -21.95 -16.31 -4.68
C LYS A 290 -20.91 -17.12 -3.88
N ARG A 291 -20.29 -18.13 -4.51
CA ARG A 291 -19.29 -19.02 -3.90
C ARG A 291 -17.85 -18.56 -4.12
N VAL A 292 -17.63 -17.32 -4.53
CA VAL A 292 -16.32 -16.80 -4.90
C VAL A 292 -15.94 -15.63 -4.00
N ILE A 293 -14.75 -15.67 -3.44
CA ILE A 293 -14.04 -14.52 -2.86
C ILE A 293 -13.11 -13.99 -3.95
N TYR A 294 -13.27 -12.73 -4.33
CA TYR A 294 -12.42 -12.09 -5.33
C TYR A 294 -11.29 -11.34 -4.64
N LEU A 295 -10.09 -11.46 -5.17
CA LEU A 295 -8.86 -10.79 -4.71
C LEU A 295 -8.19 -10.01 -5.83
N ASN A 296 -7.64 -8.85 -5.50
CA ASN A 296 -6.75 -8.11 -6.39
C ASN A 296 -5.75 -7.27 -5.59
N THR A 297 -4.67 -6.82 -6.26
CA THR A 297 -3.59 -6.03 -5.65
C THR A 297 -3.08 -4.95 -6.60
N PHE A 298 -2.67 -3.81 -6.04
CA PHE A 298 -2.07 -2.70 -6.80
C PHE A 298 -0.54 -2.80 -6.93
N THR A 299 0.07 -3.83 -6.38
CA THR A 299 1.52 -4.03 -6.37
C THR A 299 2.12 -4.05 -7.77
N LYS A 300 1.46 -4.72 -8.73
CA LYS A 300 1.94 -4.78 -10.14
C LYS A 300 1.48 -3.58 -10.97
N THR A 301 0.32 -3.04 -10.67
CA THR A 301 -0.30 -1.99 -11.48
C THR A 301 0.21 -0.59 -11.18
N ILE A 302 0.70 -0.36 -9.97
CA ILE A 302 1.25 0.94 -9.54
C ILE A 302 2.75 0.82 -9.24
N SER A 303 3.12 0.10 -8.19
CA SER A 303 4.50 -0.10 -7.77
C SER A 303 4.60 -1.24 -6.74
N PRO A 304 5.71 -1.99 -6.70
CA PRO A 304 5.96 -2.97 -5.63
C PRO A 304 5.97 -2.39 -4.22
N SER A 305 6.26 -1.09 -4.07
CA SER A 305 6.20 -0.38 -2.78
C SER A 305 4.78 -0.12 -2.30
N VAL A 306 3.80 -0.08 -3.23
CA VAL A 306 2.38 0.06 -2.90
C VAL A 306 1.84 -1.30 -2.47
N ARG A 307 1.88 -1.55 -1.18
CA ARG A 307 1.44 -2.81 -0.58
C ARG A 307 -0.06 -2.77 -0.26
N ILE A 308 -0.89 -2.43 -1.24
CA ILE A 308 -2.34 -2.40 -1.10
C ILE A 308 -2.96 -3.50 -1.95
N GLY A 309 -3.74 -4.35 -1.30
CA GLY A 309 -4.64 -5.29 -1.92
C GLY A 309 -6.04 -5.16 -1.33
N TYR A 310 -6.99 -5.83 -1.95
CA TYR A 310 -8.34 -5.90 -1.42
C TYR A 310 -8.99 -7.23 -1.78
N MET A 311 -9.94 -7.65 -0.95
CA MET A 311 -10.82 -8.77 -1.27
C MET A 311 -12.28 -8.33 -1.26
N VAL A 312 -13.06 -8.98 -2.09
CA VAL A 312 -14.52 -8.81 -2.15
C VAL A 312 -15.17 -10.08 -1.63
N LEU A 313 -15.91 -9.93 -0.56
CA LEU A 313 -16.63 -11.04 0.07
C LEU A 313 -18.05 -11.19 -0.49
N PRO A 314 -18.53 -12.41 -0.69
CA PRO A 314 -19.95 -12.67 -0.85
C PRO A 314 -20.75 -12.11 0.33
N GLU A 315 -21.96 -11.63 0.09
CA GLU A 315 -22.74 -10.93 1.13
C GLU A 315 -23.06 -11.84 2.33
N ASP A 316 -23.31 -13.13 2.08
CA ASP A 316 -23.55 -14.16 3.11
C ASP A 316 -22.31 -14.49 3.96
N LYS A 317 -21.13 -14.05 3.58
CA LYS A 317 -19.86 -14.24 4.33
C LYS A 317 -19.50 -13.05 5.22
N LEU A 318 -20.18 -11.91 5.09
CA LEU A 318 -19.86 -10.70 5.85
C LEU A 318 -19.99 -10.91 7.37
N GLN A 319 -21.06 -11.58 7.80
CA GLN A 319 -21.25 -11.86 9.22
C GLN A 319 -20.12 -12.76 9.75
N ARG A 320 -19.79 -13.83 9.02
CA ARG A 320 -18.68 -14.73 9.39
C ARG A 320 -17.34 -14.00 9.45
N PHE A 321 -17.08 -13.07 8.52
CA PHE A 321 -15.90 -12.22 8.55
C PHE A 321 -15.86 -11.39 9.82
N THR A 322 -16.96 -10.70 10.12
CA THR A 322 -17.08 -9.82 11.29
C THR A 322 -16.84 -10.59 12.59
N ASP A 323 -17.50 -11.75 12.75
CA ASP A 323 -17.44 -12.55 13.97
C ASP A 323 -16.05 -13.17 14.21
N LYS A 324 -15.38 -13.62 13.14
CA LYS A 324 -14.11 -14.34 13.28
C LYS A 324 -12.88 -13.43 13.26
N ILE A 325 -12.85 -12.45 12.38
CA ILE A 325 -11.65 -11.66 12.09
C ILE A 325 -11.89 -10.16 11.92
N GLY A 326 -13.13 -9.69 12.06
CA GLY A 326 -13.49 -8.28 11.90
C GLY A 326 -12.84 -7.34 12.93
N PHE A 327 -12.24 -7.88 14.00
CA PHE A 327 -11.51 -7.12 15.02
C PHE A 327 -10.10 -6.69 14.58
N TYR A 328 -9.52 -7.30 13.54
CA TYR A 328 -8.22 -6.89 13.02
C TYR A 328 -8.26 -5.46 12.49
N SER A 329 -7.30 -4.66 12.88
CA SER A 329 -7.12 -3.33 12.31
C SER A 329 -6.66 -3.43 10.86
N CYS A 330 -7.12 -2.51 10.02
CA CYS A 330 -6.62 -2.40 8.65
C CYS A 330 -5.11 -2.09 8.69
N THR A 331 -4.35 -2.86 7.92
CA THR A 331 -2.88 -2.77 7.87
C THR A 331 -2.37 -1.72 6.89
N VAL A 332 -3.26 -1.09 6.12
CA VAL A 332 -2.90 -0.04 5.16
C VAL A 332 -3.08 1.32 5.83
N PRO A 333 -2.06 2.20 5.83
CA PRO A 333 -2.17 3.55 6.37
C PRO A 333 -3.31 4.35 5.73
N MET A 334 -3.98 5.19 6.53
CA MET A 334 -5.10 6.01 6.07
C MET A 334 -4.73 6.92 4.91
N PHE A 335 -3.54 7.50 4.97
CA PHE A 335 -2.98 8.33 3.90
C PHE A 335 -2.91 7.61 2.56
N ASP A 336 -2.35 6.40 2.54
CA ASP A 336 -2.20 5.60 1.31
C ASP A 336 -3.56 5.21 0.73
N GLN A 337 -4.53 4.93 1.61
CA GLN A 337 -5.89 4.64 1.20
C GLN A 337 -6.55 5.85 0.51
N TYR A 338 -6.37 7.06 1.03
CA TYR A 338 -6.88 8.28 0.39
C TYR A 338 -6.17 8.59 -0.93
N VAL A 339 -4.85 8.35 -1.02
CA VAL A 339 -4.11 8.51 -2.27
C VAL A 339 -4.66 7.57 -3.35
N LEU A 340 -4.86 6.30 -3.01
CA LEU A 340 -5.41 5.32 -3.95
C LEU A 340 -6.86 5.65 -4.35
N ALA A 341 -7.71 6.04 -3.40
CA ALA A 341 -9.08 6.45 -3.68
C ALA A 341 -9.10 7.63 -4.68
N GLU A 342 -8.26 8.63 -4.48
CA GLU A 342 -8.17 9.78 -5.37
C GLU A 342 -7.67 9.40 -6.78
N PHE A 343 -6.76 8.41 -6.90
CA PHE A 343 -6.35 7.88 -8.20
C PHE A 343 -7.49 7.23 -8.95
N LEU A 344 -8.29 6.43 -8.26
CA LEU A 344 -9.44 5.73 -8.84
C LEU A 344 -10.54 6.73 -9.24
N ASP A 345 -10.87 7.67 -8.35
CA ASP A 345 -11.94 8.66 -8.56
C ASP A 345 -11.62 9.66 -9.68
N SER A 346 -10.35 10.05 -9.83
CA SER A 346 -9.92 10.97 -10.90
C SER A 346 -9.81 10.31 -12.28
N GLY A 347 -9.91 8.98 -12.37
CA GLY A 347 -9.68 8.21 -13.60
C GLY A 347 -8.21 8.19 -14.06
N GLU A 348 -7.28 8.70 -13.24
CA GLU A 348 -5.85 8.66 -13.57
C GLU A 348 -5.31 7.23 -13.58
N PHE A 349 -5.86 6.36 -12.73
CA PHE A 349 -5.52 4.95 -12.71
C PHE A 349 -5.89 4.25 -14.02
N GLU A 350 -7.11 4.40 -14.50
CA GLU A 350 -7.55 3.81 -15.77
C GLU A 350 -6.76 4.36 -16.97
N ARG A 351 -6.42 5.66 -16.97
CA ARG A 351 -5.54 6.25 -18.00
C ARG A 351 -4.15 5.62 -17.97
N HIS A 352 -3.60 5.36 -16.78
CA HIS A 352 -2.32 4.68 -16.61
C HIS A 352 -2.38 3.24 -17.17
N ILE A 353 -3.35 2.44 -16.77
CA ILE A 353 -3.54 1.07 -17.28
C ILE A 353 -3.71 1.04 -18.79
N ASN A 354 -4.52 1.93 -19.36
CA ASN A 354 -4.73 2.02 -20.81
C ASN A 354 -3.46 2.40 -21.58
N ARG A 355 -2.56 3.19 -20.97
CA ARG A 355 -1.25 3.50 -21.56
C ARG A 355 -0.36 2.26 -21.60
N ILE A 356 -0.31 1.49 -20.52
CA ILE A 356 0.45 0.23 -20.46
C ILE A 356 -0.09 -0.78 -21.47
N ARG A 357 -1.40 -1.02 -21.51
CA ARG A 357 -2.04 -1.93 -22.47
C ARG A 357 -1.71 -1.55 -23.93
N ARG A 358 -1.69 -0.26 -24.27
CA ARG A 358 -1.31 0.21 -25.61
C ARG A 358 0.15 -0.09 -25.92
N LYS A 359 1.06 0.06 -24.95
CA LYS A 359 2.48 -0.29 -25.13
C LYS A 359 2.65 -1.79 -25.36
N MET A 360 2.04 -2.62 -24.50
CA MET A 360 2.09 -4.09 -24.62
C MET A 360 1.57 -4.57 -25.99
N ARG A 361 0.48 -4.02 -26.49
CA ARG A 361 -0.04 -4.37 -27.83
C ARG A 361 0.93 -3.99 -28.95
N ARG A 362 1.67 -2.88 -28.83
CA ARG A 362 2.67 -2.47 -29.83
C ARG A 362 3.87 -3.40 -29.84
N THR A 363 4.31 -3.89 -28.66
CA THR A 363 5.42 -4.82 -28.54
C THR A 363 5.04 -6.26 -28.93
N ALA A 364 3.77 -6.64 -28.75
CA ALA A 364 3.25 -7.95 -29.15
C ALA A 364 2.85 -8.04 -30.63
N ALA A 365 2.73 -6.93 -31.35
CA ALA A 365 2.48 -6.94 -32.79
C ALA A 365 3.74 -7.49 -33.49
N PRO A 366 3.63 -8.54 -34.36
CA PRO A 366 4.77 -9.01 -35.14
C PRO A 366 5.29 -7.84 -35.98
N VAL A 367 6.61 -7.64 -35.95
CA VAL A 367 7.28 -6.75 -36.90
C VAL A 367 6.84 -7.20 -38.30
N ARG A 368 5.99 -6.43 -38.95
CA ARG A 368 5.68 -6.66 -40.36
C ARG A 368 7.00 -6.52 -41.07
N GLY A 369 7.56 -7.67 -41.47
CA GLY A 369 8.74 -7.73 -42.30
C GLY A 369 8.48 -6.92 -43.61
N GLU A 370 9.47 -6.12 -43.95
CA GLU A 370 9.66 -5.56 -45.27
C GLU A 370 9.88 -6.69 -46.28
#